data_0a41a73f88082f33a06aca2bd10a7b87
#
_entry.id   0a41a73f88082f33a06aca2bd10a7b87
#
_cell.length_a   1.000
_cell.length_b   1.000
_cell.length_c   1.000
_cell.angle_alpha   90.00
_cell.angle_beta   90.00
_cell.angle_gamma   90.00
#
_symmetry.space_group_name_H-M   'P 1'
#
loop_
_entity.id
_entity.type
_entity.pdbx_description
1 polymer ?
#
loop_
_entity_poly.entity_id
_entity_poly.type
_entity_poly.pdbx_seq_one_letter_code
_entity_poly.pdbx_strand_id
1 'polypeptide(L)'
;MVLVVVGDVDHNEMENLIKESFKGWKQSPLKNKEEKSLGTKASSKVYVTMQDKTSTDFVVGTALGIDRYHPDYLPLYLATHTLGGNFSARLMQTVRVKEGLTYGINSSLSGFGNGNDGYWMVGGTFSPKLLSKGESSTLREIKLWAEEGITQKELDVTKSTLVGGFQVGFDTTGGLA
;
A
#
# COMPACT_ATOMS: atom_id res chain seq x y z
N MET A 1 15.79 16.92 2.45
CA MET A 1 15.08 16.44 3.67
C MET A 1 14.12 17.52 4.10
N VAL A 2 12.92 17.17 4.47
CA VAL A 2 11.95 18.05 5.12
C VAL A 2 11.73 17.49 6.53
N LEU A 3 11.75 18.36 7.54
CA LEU A 3 11.43 18.02 8.93
C LEU A 3 10.14 18.74 9.29
N VAL A 4 9.16 17.99 9.77
CA VAL A 4 7.89 18.52 10.27
C VAL A 4 7.78 18.15 11.74
N VAL A 5 7.42 19.12 12.58
CA VAL A 5 7.21 18.92 14.00
C VAL A 5 5.81 19.37 14.35
N VAL A 6 5.03 18.50 14.96
CA VAL A 6 3.66 18.78 15.43
C VAL A 6 3.50 18.28 16.86
N GLY A 7 2.97 19.12 17.74
CA GLY A 7 2.75 18.77 19.15
C GLY A 7 2.56 20.01 20.02
N ASP A 8 2.48 19.80 21.31
CA ASP A 8 2.45 20.86 22.33
C ASP A 8 3.89 21.33 22.61
N VAL A 9 4.41 22.18 21.72
CA VAL A 9 5.78 22.66 21.74
C VAL A 9 5.83 24.17 21.53
N ASP A 10 6.75 24.86 22.22
CA ASP A 10 7.07 26.26 21.88
C ASP A 10 7.84 26.31 20.56
N HIS A 11 7.40 27.17 19.66
CA HIS A 11 8.00 27.30 18.34
C HIS A 11 9.48 27.69 18.38
N ASN A 12 9.83 28.67 19.21
CA ASN A 12 11.21 29.19 19.29
C ASN A 12 12.16 28.20 19.95
N GLU A 13 11.71 27.55 21.02
CA GLU A 13 12.51 26.50 21.69
C GLU A 13 12.77 25.33 20.74
N MET A 14 11.76 24.88 20.01
CA MET A 14 11.88 23.77 19.05
C MET A 14 12.76 24.15 17.87
N GLU A 15 12.63 25.35 17.31
CA GLU A 15 13.50 25.82 16.23
C GLU A 15 14.97 25.86 16.66
N ASN A 16 15.25 26.35 17.87
CA ASN A 16 16.61 26.38 18.42
C ASN A 16 17.14 24.97 18.64
N LEU A 17 16.34 24.08 19.21
CA LEU A 17 16.72 22.68 19.41
C LEU A 17 17.08 21.98 18.08
N ILE A 18 16.27 22.20 17.04
CA ILE A 18 16.53 21.65 15.70
C ILE A 18 17.84 22.24 15.13
N LYS A 19 18.03 23.55 15.18
CA LYS A 19 19.24 24.20 14.69
C LYS A 19 20.51 23.65 15.38
N GLU A 20 20.49 23.52 16.69
CA GLU A 20 21.62 22.94 17.44
C GLU A 20 21.85 21.47 17.13
N SER A 21 20.77 20.66 17.04
CA SER A 21 20.86 19.22 16.72
C SER A 21 21.45 18.95 15.34
N PHE A 22 21.21 19.82 14.37
CA PHE A 22 21.71 19.69 13.00
C PHE A 22 22.92 20.58 12.66
N LYS A 23 23.47 21.30 13.61
CA LYS A 23 24.61 22.25 13.42
C LYS A 23 25.85 21.62 12.77
N GLY A 24 26.11 20.34 13.03
CA GLY A 24 27.22 19.60 12.44
C GLY A 24 26.90 18.89 11.13
N TRP A 25 25.67 18.97 10.65
CA TRP A 25 25.25 18.24 9.48
C TRP A 25 25.71 18.94 8.19
N LYS A 26 26.60 18.29 7.46
CA LYS A 26 27.09 18.78 6.17
C LYS A 26 26.14 18.39 5.06
N GLN A 27 25.75 19.36 4.24
CA GLN A 27 24.99 19.08 3.03
C GLN A 27 25.84 18.20 2.10
N SER A 28 25.31 17.05 1.74
CA SER A 28 25.86 16.20 0.68
C SER A 28 25.13 16.48 -0.63
N PRO A 29 25.82 16.56 -1.77
CA PRO A 29 25.14 16.68 -3.05
C PRO A 29 24.22 15.47 -3.21
N LEU A 30 22.95 15.74 -3.53
CA LEU A 30 21.98 14.70 -3.88
C LEU A 30 22.52 13.96 -5.11
N LYS A 31 22.99 12.74 -4.92
CA LYS A 31 23.16 11.84 -6.05
C LYS A 31 21.77 11.41 -6.48
N ASN A 32 21.21 12.09 -7.48
CA ASN A 32 20.06 11.56 -8.19
C ASN A 32 20.51 10.24 -8.82
N LYS A 33 20.18 9.15 -8.16
CA LYS A 33 20.20 7.85 -8.80
C LYS A 33 18.98 7.86 -9.70
N GLU A 34 19.16 7.99 -11.00
CA GLU A 34 18.15 7.60 -11.96
C GLU A 34 17.95 6.10 -11.79
N GLU A 35 17.00 5.72 -10.96
CA GLU A 35 16.55 4.34 -10.91
C GLU A 35 15.72 4.13 -12.16
N LYS A 36 16.32 3.46 -13.13
CA LYS A 36 15.58 3.04 -14.34
C LYS A 36 14.47 2.10 -13.89
N SER A 37 13.25 2.37 -14.36
CA SER A 37 12.17 1.41 -14.27
C SER A 37 12.66 0.03 -14.67
N LEU A 38 12.49 -0.96 -13.78
CA LEU A 38 12.94 -2.32 -14.04
C LEU A 38 12.08 -3.02 -15.11
N GLY A 39 11.04 -2.33 -15.62
CA GLY A 39 10.08 -2.90 -16.55
C GLY A 39 9.37 -4.13 -15.99
N THR A 40 8.34 -4.58 -16.62
CA THR A 40 7.67 -5.84 -16.29
C THR A 40 8.55 -7.01 -16.79
N LYS A 41 9.19 -7.72 -15.86
CA LYS A 41 9.82 -9.01 -16.19
C LYS A 41 8.73 -10.07 -16.36
N ALA A 42 9.08 -11.16 -17.05
CA ALA A 42 8.22 -12.32 -17.20
C ALA A 42 7.68 -12.79 -15.83
N SER A 43 6.41 -13.21 -15.80
CA SER A 43 5.79 -13.76 -14.60
C SER A 43 6.60 -14.93 -14.06
N SER A 44 6.87 -14.92 -12.76
CA SER A 44 7.53 -16.02 -12.07
C SER A 44 6.80 -16.33 -10.77
N LYS A 45 6.80 -17.61 -10.36
CA LYS A 45 6.30 -18.06 -9.07
C LYS A 45 7.47 -18.58 -8.25
N VAL A 46 7.63 -18.03 -7.06
CA VAL A 46 8.73 -18.37 -6.16
C VAL A 46 8.14 -18.93 -4.86
N TYR A 47 8.68 -20.02 -4.39
CA TYR A 47 8.36 -20.64 -3.10
C TYR A 47 9.55 -20.49 -2.17
N VAL A 48 9.31 -19.88 -1.00
CA VAL A 48 10.31 -19.77 0.06
C VAL A 48 9.83 -20.62 1.24
N THR A 49 10.51 -21.73 1.47
CA THR A 49 10.16 -22.63 2.58
C THR A 49 10.81 -22.15 3.87
N MET A 50 10.01 -22.01 4.92
CA MET A 50 10.46 -21.70 6.27
C MET A 50 10.01 -22.81 7.21
N GLN A 51 10.95 -23.34 8.01
CA GLN A 51 10.62 -24.36 9.02
C GLN A 51 9.82 -23.76 10.17
N ASP A 52 9.01 -24.60 10.82
CA ASP A 52 8.24 -24.28 12.04
C ASP A 52 7.24 -23.12 11.90
N LYS A 53 6.79 -22.83 10.66
CA LYS A 53 5.72 -21.85 10.42
C LYS A 53 4.36 -22.51 10.33
N THR A 54 3.41 -21.95 11.08
CA THR A 54 2.00 -22.38 11.10
C THR A 54 1.15 -21.67 10.06
N SER A 55 1.71 -20.66 9.40
CA SER A 55 1.07 -19.87 8.36
C SER A 55 1.99 -19.69 7.15
N THR A 56 1.38 -19.40 6.00
CA THR A 56 2.08 -19.12 4.74
C THR A 56 1.62 -17.78 4.22
N ASP A 57 2.56 -16.89 3.92
CA ASP A 57 2.27 -15.64 3.25
C ASP A 57 2.20 -15.87 1.75
N PHE A 58 1.14 -15.39 1.15
CA PHE A 58 0.92 -15.34 -0.30
C PHE A 58 1.03 -13.89 -0.75
N VAL A 59 1.85 -13.65 -1.76
CA VAL A 59 2.00 -12.33 -2.37
C VAL A 59 1.95 -12.46 -3.88
N VAL A 60 1.17 -11.62 -4.53
CA VAL A 60 1.15 -11.43 -5.98
C VAL A 60 1.25 -9.95 -6.28
N GLY A 61 2.04 -9.59 -7.28
CA GLY A 61 2.23 -8.18 -7.63
C GLY A 61 2.91 -7.96 -8.96
N THR A 62 2.93 -6.72 -9.39
CA THR A 62 3.57 -6.30 -10.63
C THR A 62 4.12 -4.87 -10.50
N ALA A 63 5.22 -4.61 -11.19
CA ALA A 63 5.69 -3.25 -11.42
C ALA A 63 4.69 -2.53 -12.34
N LEU A 64 4.46 -1.25 -12.09
CA LEU A 64 3.43 -0.49 -12.80
C LEU A 64 3.97 0.33 -13.98
N GLY A 65 5.24 0.72 -13.93
CA GLY A 65 5.83 1.60 -14.95
C GLY A 65 5.26 3.02 -14.95
N ILE A 66 4.60 3.42 -13.86
CA ILE A 66 4.05 4.77 -13.66
C ILE A 66 4.53 5.33 -12.32
N ASP A 67 4.73 6.63 -12.26
CA ASP A 67 5.04 7.35 -11.03
C ASP A 67 3.77 7.94 -10.37
N ARG A 68 3.96 8.62 -9.24
CA ARG A 68 2.85 9.23 -8.49
C ARG A 68 2.18 10.41 -9.23
N TYR A 69 2.84 11.01 -10.22
CA TYR A 69 2.32 12.13 -10.98
C TYR A 69 1.60 11.70 -12.27
N HIS A 70 1.64 10.41 -12.58
CA HIS A 70 0.96 9.86 -13.75
C HIS A 70 -0.57 10.07 -13.66
N PRO A 71 -1.26 10.44 -14.75
CA PRO A 71 -2.72 10.66 -14.75
C PRO A 71 -3.52 9.48 -14.19
N ASP A 72 -3.07 8.25 -14.45
CA ASP A 72 -3.75 7.04 -14.01
C ASP A 72 -3.46 6.65 -12.55
N TYR A 73 -2.56 7.36 -11.85
CA TYR A 73 -2.22 7.00 -10.47
C TYR A 73 -3.43 7.04 -9.53
N LEU A 74 -4.19 8.15 -9.52
CA LEU A 74 -5.37 8.28 -8.64
C LEU A 74 -6.49 7.31 -9.00
N PRO A 75 -6.88 7.13 -10.27
CA PRO A 75 -7.81 6.08 -10.66
C PRO A 75 -7.38 4.69 -10.20
N LEU A 76 -6.11 4.33 -10.40
CA LEU A 76 -5.57 3.04 -9.97
C LEU A 76 -5.52 2.90 -8.44
N TYR A 77 -5.22 3.99 -7.72
CA TYR A 77 -5.25 4.02 -6.26
C TYR A 77 -6.66 3.73 -5.73
N LEU A 78 -7.70 4.39 -6.27
CA LEU A 78 -9.08 4.12 -5.90
C LEU A 78 -9.50 2.69 -6.23
N ALA A 79 -9.17 2.20 -7.42
CA ALA A 79 -9.48 0.84 -7.83
C ALA A 79 -8.79 -0.21 -6.93
N THR A 80 -7.51 0.00 -6.62
CA THR A 80 -6.76 -0.86 -5.70
C THR A 80 -7.37 -0.85 -4.30
N HIS A 81 -7.75 0.32 -3.79
CA HIS A 81 -8.38 0.44 -2.49
C HIS A 81 -9.74 -0.28 -2.43
N THR A 82 -10.51 -0.23 -3.51
CA THR A 82 -11.77 -0.98 -3.66
C THR A 82 -11.54 -2.50 -3.63
N LEU A 83 -10.44 -2.97 -4.24
CA LEU A 83 -10.10 -4.39 -4.24
C LEU A 83 -9.72 -4.90 -2.85
N GLY A 84 -8.88 -4.19 -2.10
CA GLY A 84 -8.34 -4.72 -0.85
C GLY A 84 -7.82 -3.66 0.13
N GLY A 85 -8.22 -2.40 0.03
CA GLY A 85 -7.70 -1.31 0.84
C GLY A 85 -8.29 -1.21 2.26
N ASN A 86 -9.41 -1.87 2.55
CA ASN A 86 -10.06 -1.84 3.85
C ASN A 86 -10.91 -3.09 4.11
N PHE A 87 -11.56 -3.15 5.28
CA PHE A 87 -12.38 -4.30 5.67
C PHE A 87 -13.60 -4.52 4.77
N SER A 88 -14.17 -3.48 4.21
CA SER A 88 -15.33 -3.55 3.29
C SER A 88 -14.93 -3.86 1.85
N ALA A 89 -13.64 -3.92 1.55
CA ALA A 89 -13.12 -4.18 0.22
C ALA A 89 -13.37 -5.61 -0.26
N ARG A 90 -13.38 -5.80 -1.57
CA ARG A 90 -13.80 -7.03 -2.25
C ARG A 90 -13.06 -8.28 -1.74
N LEU A 91 -11.73 -8.24 -1.64
CA LEU A 91 -10.92 -9.35 -1.13
C LEU A 91 -11.28 -9.72 0.31
N MET A 92 -11.45 -8.73 1.18
CA MET A 92 -11.82 -8.98 2.58
C MET A 92 -13.22 -9.58 2.67
N GLN A 93 -14.18 -9.07 1.92
CA GLN A 93 -15.56 -9.58 1.94
C GLN A 93 -15.66 -10.99 1.35
N THR A 94 -14.91 -11.30 0.31
CA THR A 94 -14.97 -12.61 -0.34
C THR A 94 -14.07 -13.63 0.36
N VAL A 95 -12.75 -13.40 0.38
CA VAL A 95 -11.78 -14.41 0.81
C VAL A 95 -11.81 -14.65 2.32
N ARG A 96 -12.02 -13.57 3.11
CA ARG A 96 -12.10 -13.67 4.56
C ARG A 96 -13.51 -13.92 5.06
N VAL A 97 -14.46 -13.02 4.79
CA VAL A 97 -15.77 -13.05 5.44
C VAL A 97 -16.64 -14.17 4.89
N LYS A 98 -16.76 -14.27 3.56
CA LYS A 98 -17.63 -15.24 2.91
C LYS A 98 -17.04 -16.64 2.89
N GLU A 99 -15.75 -16.77 2.57
CA GLU A 99 -15.10 -18.05 2.34
C GLU A 99 -14.28 -18.54 3.54
N GLY A 100 -13.97 -17.68 4.51
CA GLY A 100 -13.27 -18.04 5.75
C GLY A 100 -11.84 -18.55 5.53
N LEU A 101 -11.18 -18.17 4.44
CA LEU A 101 -9.90 -18.76 4.02
C LEU A 101 -8.68 -18.09 4.69
N THR A 102 -8.83 -16.84 5.13
CA THR A 102 -7.74 -16.06 5.72
C THR A 102 -8.22 -15.18 6.87
N TYR A 103 -7.31 -14.81 7.77
CA TYR A 103 -7.58 -13.75 8.76
C TYR A 103 -7.43 -12.35 8.17
N GLY A 104 -6.58 -12.18 7.17
CA GLY A 104 -6.35 -10.89 6.52
C GLY A 104 -5.76 -11.02 5.13
N ILE A 105 -6.28 -10.19 4.23
CA ILE A 105 -5.82 -10.03 2.87
C ILE A 105 -6.00 -8.58 2.47
N ASN A 106 -5.04 -8.01 1.78
CA ASN A 106 -5.10 -6.62 1.36
C ASN A 106 -4.52 -6.43 -0.05
N SER A 107 -4.85 -5.30 -0.64
CA SER A 107 -4.20 -4.83 -1.86
C SER A 107 -3.67 -3.40 -1.66
N SER A 108 -2.55 -3.09 -2.25
CA SER A 108 -1.88 -1.80 -2.08
C SER A 108 -1.07 -1.37 -3.29
N LEU A 109 -0.84 -0.06 -3.37
CA LEU A 109 0.17 0.57 -4.21
C LEU A 109 1.32 1.04 -3.33
N SER A 110 2.56 0.75 -3.73
CA SER A 110 3.75 1.10 -2.97
C SER A 110 4.92 1.48 -3.87
N GLY A 111 6.00 2.00 -3.30
CA GLY A 111 7.24 2.26 -4.04
C GLY A 111 7.30 3.58 -4.81
N PHE A 112 6.34 4.48 -4.66
CA PHE A 112 6.25 5.76 -5.40
C PHE A 112 7.11 6.90 -4.82
N GLY A 113 8.09 6.59 -3.98
CA GLY A 113 8.98 7.61 -3.41
C GLY A 113 10.04 8.08 -4.41
N ASN A 114 10.45 9.36 -4.28
CA ASN A 114 11.58 9.94 -5.04
C ASN A 114 11.48 9.86 -6.57
N GLY A 115 10.27 9.89 -7.14
CA GLY A 115 10.06 9.80 -8.58
C GLY A 115 10.24 8.40 -9.16
N ASN A 116 10.27 7.37 -8.31
CA ASN A 116 10.34 5.98 -8.75
C ASN A 116 8.99 5.47 -9.22
N ASP A 117 9.02 4.53 -10.15
CA ASP A 117 7.86 3.73 -10.52
C ASP A 117 7.40 2.90 -9.33
N GLY A 118 6.10 2.88 -9.14
CA GLY A 118 5.51 2.06 -8.09
C GLY A 118 5.26 0.62 -8.50
N TYR A 119 4.81 -0.16 -7.54
CA TYR A 119 4.28 -1.49 -7.77
C TYR A 119 2.91 -1.66 -7.11
N TRP A 120 2.12 -2.51 -7.71
CA TRP A 120 0.87 -3.00 -7.15
C TRP A 120 1.08 -4.38 -6.56
N MET A 121 0.45 -4.64 -5.41
CA MET A 121 0.49 -5.95 -4.80
C MET A 121 -0.80 -6.31 -4.07
N VAL A 122 -1.07 -7.61 -4.01
CA VAL A 122 -2.01 -8.23 -3.09
C VAL A 122 -1.23 -9.16 -2.18
N GLY A 123 -1.47 -9.07 -0.87
CA GLY A 123 -0.87 -9.93 0.13
C GLY A 123 -1.90 -10.48 1.10
N GLY A 124 -1.73 -11.75 1.50
CA GLY A 124 -2.58 -12.39 2.49
C GLY A 124 -1.87 -13.54 3.17
N THR A 125 -2.29 -13.85 4.40
CA THR A 125 -1.71 -14.94 5.20
C THR A 125 -2.74 -16.07 5.35
N PHE A 126 -2.35 -17.27 4.98
CA PHE A 126 -3.20 -18.45 4.97
C PHE A 126 -2.62 -19.57 5.85
N SER A 127 -3.48 -20.41 6.41
CA SER A 127 -2.98 -21.69 6.91
C SER A 127 -2.49 -22.57 5.75
N PRO A 128 -1.48 -23.42 5.93
CA PRO A 128 -0.97 -24.28 4.85
C PRO A 128 -2.06 -25.13 4.19
N LYS A 129 -3.05 -25.57 4.96
CA LYS A 129 -4.18 -26.39 4.47
C LYS A 129 -5.13 -25.60 3.57
N LEU A 130 -5.23 -24.29 3.74
CA LEU A 130 -6.13 -23.42 2.99
C LEU A 130 -5.42 -22.63 1.89
N LEU A 131 -4.08 -22.68 1.80
CA LEU A 131 -3.29 -21.89 0.86
C LEU A 131 -3.78 -22.04 -0.59
N SER A 132 -3.95 -23.26 -1.08
CA SER A 132 -4.37 -23.50 -2.47
C SER A 132 -5.75 -22.92 -2.78
N LYS A 133 -6.69 -23.06 -1.84
CA LYS A 133 -8.02 -22.46 -1.98
C LYS A 133 -7.96 -20.93 -1.90
N GLY A 134 -7.15 -20.41 -0.97
CA GLY A 134 -6.94 -18.98 -0.80
C GLY A 134 -6.29 -18.33 -2.03
N GLU A 135 -5.26 -18.95 -2.59
CA GLU A 135 -4.65 -18.54 -3.85
C GLU A 135 -5.68 -18.49 -4.99
N SER A 136 -6.43 -19.57 -5.18
CA SER A 136 -7.44 -19.65 -6.24
C SER A 136 -8.54 -18.59 -6.09
N SER A 137 -9.04 -18.38 -4.88
CA SER A 137 -10.03 -17.35 -4.58
C SER A 137 -9.47 -15.94 -4.83
N THR A 138 -8.26 -15.66 -4.34
CA THR A 138 -7.60 -14.37 -4.52
C THR A 138 -7.39 -14.05 -6.00
N LEU A 139 -6.86 -14.98 -6.77
CA LEU A 139 -6.62 -14.79 -8.20
C LEU A 139 -7.92 -14.63 -9.00
N ARG A 140 -9.00 -15.31 -8.61
CA ARG A 140 -10.32 -15.11 -9.18
C ARG A 140 -10.82 -13.68 -8.98
N GLU A 141 -10.73 -13.15 -7.75
CA GLU A 141 -11.16 -11.79 -7.45
C GLU A 141 -10.30 -10.73 -8.16
N ILE A 142 -9.00 -10.96 -8.27
CA ILE A 142 -8.09 -10.09 -9.03
C ILE A 142 -8.50 -10.08 -10.51
N LYS A 143 -8.78 -11.25 -11.08
CA LYS A 143 -9.20 -11.38 -12.48
C LYS A 143 -10.51 -10.64 -12.74
N LEU A 144 -11.52 -10.86 -11.91
CA LEU A 144 -12.81 -10.15 -12.01
C LEU A 144 -12.64 -8.63 -11.88
N TRP A 145 -11.80 -8.19 -10.95
CA TRP A 145 -11.49 -6.78 -10.78
C TRP A 145 -10.81 -6.16 -12.02
N ALA A 146 -9.88 -6.90 -12.64
CA ALA A 146 -9.18 -6.42 -13.84
C ALA A 146 -10.05 -6.41 -15.10
N GLU A 147 -10.93 -7.41 -15.25
CA GLU A 147 -11.76 -7.58 -16.45
C GLU A 147 -13.08 -6.77 -16.39
N GLU A 148 -13.72 -6.72 -15.24
CA GLU A 148 -15.04 -6.10 -15.06
C GLU A 148 -14.96 -4.70 -14.44
N GLY A 149 -13.80 -4.34 -13.86
CA GLY A 149 -13.60 -3.09 -13.15
C GLY A 149 -14.28 -3.06 -11.78
N ILE A 150 -14.59 -1.84 -11.32
CA ILE A 150 -15.28 -1.57 -10.06
C ILE A 150 -16.68 -1.02 -10.32
N THR A 151 -17.62 -1.36 -9.45
CA THR A 151 -18.98 -0.82 -9.52
C THR A 151 -19.06 0.60 -8.99
N GLN A 152 -20.08 1.37 -9.41
CA GLN A 152 -20.32 2.71 -8.86
C GLN A 152 -20.49 2.68 -7.34
N LYS A 153 -21.19 1.69 -6.80
CA LYS A 153 -21.36 1.52 -5.34
C LYS A 153 -20.03 1.32 -4.62
N GLU A 154 -19.14 0.49 -5.13
CA GLU A 154 -17.80 0.29 -4.56
C GLU A 154 -16.98 1.58 -4.60
N LEU A 155 -17.05 2.33 -5.70
CA LEU A 155 -16.37 3.61 -5.84
C LEU A 155 -16.87 4.63 -4.81
N ASP A 156 -18.18 4.74 -4.63
CA ASP A 156 -18.79 5.69 -3.69
C ASP A 156 -18.41 5.35 -2.24
N VAL A 157 -18.45 4.07 -1.86
CA VAL A 157 -17.99 3.60 -0.54
C VAL A 157 -16.52 3.90 -0.34
N THR A 158 -15.69 3.62 -1.35
CA THR A 158 -14.25 3.87 -1.27
C THR A 158 -13.94 5.35 -1.10
N LYS A 159 -14.58 6.23 -1.88
CA LYS A 159 -14.42 7.68 -1.75
C LYS A 159 -14.81 8.17 -0.35
N SER A 160 -15.97 7.75 0.15
CA SER A 160 -16.45 8.12 1.49
C SER A 160 -15.48 7.64 2.58
N THR A 161 -14.98 6.41 2.47
CA THR A 161 -14.01 5.84 3.43
C THR A 161 -12.69 6.61 3.43
N LEU A 162 -12.15 6.94 2.26
CA LEU A 162 -10.89 7.68 2.14
C LEU A 162 -11.01 9.11 2.65
N VAL A 163 -12.10 9.82 2.29
CA VAL A 163 -12.35 11.18 2.78
C VAL A 163 -12.56 11.20 4.29
N GLY A 164 -13.41 10.30 4.81
CA GLY A 164 -13.63 10.19 6.26
C GLY A 164 -12.37 9.81 7.03
N GLY A 165 -11.59 8.85 6.52
CA GLY A 165 -10.32 8.46 7.12
C GLY A 165 -9.29 9.59 7.13
N PHE A 166 -9.23 10.39 6.07
CA PHE A 166 -8.38 11.58 6.00
C PHE A 166 -8.80 12.62 7.05
N GLN A 167 -10.10 12.90 7.17
CA GLN A 167 -10.63 13.85 8.17
C GLN A 167 -10.31 13.40 9.60
N VAL A 168 -10.55 12.13 9.93
CA VAL A 168 -10.23 11.56 11.25
C VAL A 168 -8.71 11.56 11.51
N GLY A 169 -7.90 11.44 10.47
CA GLY A 169 -6.45 11.53 10.58
C GLY A 169 -5.97 12.82 11.23
N PHE A 170 -6.64 13.96 10.96
CA PHE A 170 -6.29 15.26 11.55
C PHE A 170 -6.53 15.36 13.06
N ASP A 171 -7.25 14.43 13.68
CA ASP A 171 -7.44 14.41 15.13
C ASP A 171 -6.18 13.91 15.88
N THR A 172 -5.14 13.54 15.15
CA THR A 172 -3.88 13.05 15.71
C THR A 172 -2.70 13.92 15.28
N THR A 173 -1.69 14.03 16.16
CA THR A 173 -0.45 14.75 15.84
C THR A 173 0.27 14.15 14.61
N GLY A 174 0.24 12.83 14.46
CA GLY A 174 0.81 12.14 13.31
C GLY A 174 0.08 12.43 11.99
N GLY A 175 -1.23 12.68 12.06
CA GLY A 175 -2.02 13.05 10.89
C GLY A 175 -1.88 14.53 10.50
N LEU A 176 -1.47 15.38 11.43
CA LEU A 176 -1.16 16.79 11.20
C LEU A 176 0.26 17.01 10.64
N ALA A 177 1.18 16.07 10.87
CA ALA A 177 2.56 16.09 10.36
C ALA A 177 2.64 15.63 8.90
#